data_17d4f37a4f94fd5adfd56d03861919dc
#
_entry.id   17d4f37a4f94fd5adfd56d03861919dc
#
_cell.length_a   1.000
_cell.length_b   1.000
_cell.length_c   1.000
_cell.angle_alpha   90.00
_cell.angle_beta   90.00
_cell.angle_gamma   90.00
#
_symmetry.space_group_name_H-M   'P 1'
#
loop_
_entity.id
_entity.type
_entity.pdbx_description
1 polymer ?
#
loop_
_entity_poly.entity_id
_entity_poly.type
_entity_poly.pdbx_seq_one_letter_code
_entity_poly.pdbx_strand_id
1 'polypeptide(L)'
;MGPTQFLRAKCAPMTTLLIHNAHTIATLNDAGDEFRNASVFVRGNCIEAIGPADQLPSTADRVIDAQHHVVIPGMVNTHHHMSQSLTRAIPSVQNAELFSWLKGLYPIWAGLQPDMIYASTQTAMAELLLSGCTTSSDHLYIFPNGVKLDD
;
A
#
# COMPACT_ATOMS: atom_id res chain seq x y z
N MET A 1 23.33 -16.89 -21.71
CA MET A 1 22.70 -16.11 -20.63
C MET A 1 22.95 -14.63 -20.93
N GLY A 2 21.92 -13.92 -21.43
CA GLY A 2 22.01 -12.50 -21.74
C GLY A 2 21.84 -11.67 -20.47
N PRO A 3 22.37 -10.42 -20.42
CA PRO A 3 22.27 -9.57 -19.25
C PRO A 3 20.82 -9.17 -19.01
N THR A 4 20.36 -9.34 -17.78
CA THR A 4 19.06 -8.89 -17.29
C THR A 4 18.99 -7.37 -17.43
N GLN A 5 18.20 -6.86 -18.37
CA GLN A 5 17.90 -5.43 -18.47
C GLN A 5 16.96 -5.05 -17.32
N PHE A 6 17.49 -4.35 -16.33
CA PHE A 6 16.65 -3.62 -15.38
C PHE A 6 15.98 -2.46 -16.13
N LEU A 7 14.67 -2.51 -16.28
CA LEU A 7 13.86 -1.39 -16.75
C LEU A 7 14.01 -0.25 -15.72
N ARG A 8 14.87 0.71 -16.01
CA ARG A 8 14.85 2.01 -15.33
C ARG A 8 13.51 2.67 -15.66
N ALA A 9 12.61 2.76 -14.69
CA ALA A 9 11.44 3.61 -14.80
C ALA A 9 11.91 5.02 -15.23
N LYS A 10 11.32 5.59 -16.29
CA LYS A 10 11.55 6.97 -16.68
C LYS A 10 11.14 7.85 -15.50
N CYS A 11 12.09 8.51 -14.84
CA CYS A 11 11.80 9.48 -13.80
C CYS A 11 10.88 10.56 -14.39
N ALA A 12 9.67 10.67 -13.84
CA ALA A 12 8.86 11.89 -13.94
C ALA A 12 9.70 13.09 -13.45
N PRO A 13 9.39 14.35 -13.83
CA PRO A 13 10.09 15.51 -13.31
C PRO A 13 10.17 15.38 -11.80
N MET A 14 11.42 15.47 -11.26
CA MET A 14 11.69 15.11 -9.88
C MET A 14 11.08 16.16 -8.95
N THR A 15 9.83 15.91 -8.56
CA THR A 15 9.17 16.69 -7.51
C THR A 15 9.80 16.39 -6.16
N THR A 16 9.87 17.39 -5.31
CA THR A 16 10.41 17.29 -3.96
C THR A 16 9.31 17.42 -2.93
N LEU A 17 9.42 16.65 -1.84
CA LEU A 17 8.54 16.73 -0.68
C LEU A 17 9.39 16.83 0.58
N LEU A 18 9.06 17.79 1.43
CA LEU A 18 9.61 17.93 2.77
C LEU A 18 8.51 17.65 3.80
N ILE A 19 8.67 16.60 4.59
CA ILE A 19 7.88 16.38 5.81
C ILE A 19 8.69 17.03 6.93
N HIS A 20 8.21 18.20 7.41
CA HIS A 20 8.97 19.10 8.27
C HIS A 20 8.54 18.97 9.72
N ASN A 21 9.51 19.12 10.66
CA ASN A 21 9.28 19.19 12.10
C ASN A 21 8.53 18.01 12.72
N ALA A 22 8.64 16.79 12.20
CA ALA A 22 7.97 15.65 12.81
C ALA A 22 8.34 15.52 14.30
N HIS A 23 7.34 15.38 15.16
CA HIS A 23 7.56 15.14 16.59
C HIS A 23 8.44 13.92 16.80
N THR A 24 8.18 12.85 16.06
CA THR A 24 9.01 11.64 16.03
C THR A 24 8.95 11.03 14.63
N ILE A 25 10.08 10.60 14.12
CA ILE A 25 10.19 9.74 12.95
C ILE A 25 10.68 8.39 13.44
N ALA A 26 9.86 7.35 13.35
CA ALA A 26 10.24 5.98 13.65
C ALA A 26 10.51 5.26 12.34
N THR A 27 11.75 4.86 12.10
CA THR A 27 12.14 4.25 10.82
C THR A 27 11.70 2.80 10.67
N LEU A 28 11.44 2.13 11.80
CA LEU A 28 11.09 0.71 11.89
C LEU A 28 12.13 -0.20 11.20
N ASN A 29 13.37 0.26 11.13
CA ASN A 29 14.49 -0.56 10.67
C ASN A 29 14.98 -1.52 11.78
N ASP A 30 15.88 -2.43 11.44
CA ASP A 30 16.40 -3.44 12.39
C ASP A 30 17.15 -2.82 13.59
N ALA A 31 17.69 -1.61 13.43
CA ALA A 31 18.34 -0.87 14.51
C ALA A 31 17.34 -0.16 15.44
N GLY A 32 16.08 -0.02 15.03
CA GLY A 32 15.06 0.70 15.78
C GLY A 32 15.32 2.21 15.86
N ASP A 33 15.90 2.79 14.80
CA ASP A 33 16.27 4.21 14.78
C ASP A 33 15.03 5.10 14.89
N GLU A 34 15.07 6.04 15.84
CA GLU A 34 14.07 7.07 16.03
C GLU A 34 14.71 8.46 16.03
N PHE A 35 14.08 9.40 15.36
CA PHE A 35 14.51 10.79 15.31
C PHE A 35 13.43 11.69 15.89
N ARG A 36 13.78 12.59 16.81
CA ARG A 36 12.84 13.58 17.39
C ARG A 36 13.08 14.95 16.78
N ASN A 37 11.98 15.71 16.58
CA ASN A 37 12.01 17.03 15.98
C ASN A 37 12.82 17.06 14.70
N ALA A 38 12.58 16.07 13.83
CA ALA A 38 13.33 15.82 12.62
C ALA A 38 12.43 15.94 11.37
N SER A 39 13.05 15.89 10.22
CA SER A 39 12.38 16.03 8.95
C SER A 39 12.78 14.91 7.99
N VAL A 40 11.90 14.64 7.00
CA VAL A 40 12.15 13.72 5.90
C VAL A 40 12.14 14.50 4.61
N PHE A 41 13.20 14.39 3.82
CA PHE A 41 13.27 14.95 2.48
C PHE A 41 13.18 13.86 1.43
N VAL A 42 12.22 14.01 0.51
CA VAL A 42 11.94 13.07 -0.57
C VAL A 42 12.18 13.76 -1.90
N ARG A 43 12.83 13.07 -2.82
CA ARG A 43 13.01 13.49 -4.20
C ARG A 43 12.47 12.40 -5.15
N GLY A 44 11.47 12.76 -5.94
CA GLY A 44 10.79 11.80 -6.79
C GLY A 44 10.13 10.71 -5.94
N ASN A 45 10.56 9.46 -6.09
CA ASN A 45 10.06 8.30 -5.37
C ASN A 45 11.05 7.77 -4.30
N CYS A 46 12.08 8.56 -3.93
CA CYS A 46 13.11 8.13 -2.99
C CYS A 46 13.16 9.05 -1.77
N ILE A 47 13.24 8.46 -0.57
CA ILE A 47 13.65 9.17 0.63
C ILE A 47 15.15 9.46 0.47
N GLU A 48 15.51 10.75 0.36
CA GLU A 48 16.90 11.19 0.14
C GLU A 48 17.62 11.42 1.46
N ALA A 49 16.91 11.96 2.46
CA ALA A 49 17.51 12.25 3.77
C ALA A 49 16.45 12.23 4.90
N ILE A 50 16.90 11.85 6.09
CA ILE A 50 16.17 11.97 7.36
C ILE A 50 17.13 12.58 8.36
N GLY A 51 16.69 13.57 9.11
CA GLY A 51 17.52 14.21 10.14
C GLY A 51 17.00 15.54 10.64
N PRO A 52 17.82 16.28 11.43
CA PRO A 52 17.49 17.61 11.90
C PRO A 52 17.15 18.57 10.75
N ALA A 53 16.20 19.47 10.98
CA ALA A 53 15.69 20.38 9.95
C ALA A 53 16.78 21.32 9.37
N ASP A 54 17.78 21.66 10.16
CA ASP A 54 18.91 22.53 9.77
C ASP A 54 19.93 21.81 8.87
N GLN A 55 19.85 20.50 8.76
CA GLN A 55 20.72 19.67 7.92
C GLN A 55 20.06 19.26 6.60
N LEU A 56 18.77 19.56 6.43
CA LEU A 56 18.00 19.23 5.24
C LEU A 56 17.68 20.50 4.42
N PRO A 57 17.28 20.35 3.13
CA PRO A 57 16.76 21.47 2.35
C PRO A 57 15.60 22.16 3.09
N SER A 58 15.62 23.49 3.14
CA SER A 58 14.58 24.29 3.78
C SER A 58 13.35 24.51 2.91
N THR A 59 13.41 24.13 1.64
CA THR A 59 12.34 24.31 0.66
C THR A 59 12.14 23.04 -0.16
N ALA A 60 10.92 22.83 -0.59
CA ALA A 60 10.52 21.73 -1.48
C ALA A 60 9.30 22.18 -2.29
N ASP A 61 8.96 21.46 -3.37
CA ASP A 61 7.74 21.71 -4.15
C ASP A 61 6.48 21.53 -3.31
N ARG A 62 6.55 20.64 -2.33
CA ARG A 62 5.50 20.42 -1.34
C ARG A 62 6.11 20.30 0.05
N VAL A 63 5.52 21.00 1.02
CA VAL A 63 5.90 20.92 2.44
C VAL A 63 4.69 20.47 3.26
N ILE A 64 4.91 19.51 4.15
CA ILE A 64 3.95 19.04 5.14
C ILE A 64 4.52 19.35 6.52
N ASP A 65 3.84 20.16 7.33
CA ASP A 65 4.19 20.35 8.72
C ASP A 65 3.69 19.18 9.55
N ALA A 66 4.62 18.48 10.18
CA ALA A 66 4.35 17.29 11.01
C ALA A 66 4.66 17.53 12.49
N GLN A 67 4.67 18.78 12.98
CA GLN A 67 5.06 19.16 14.35
C GLN A 67 4.39 18.32 15.44
N HIS A 68 3.15 17.91 15.25
CA HIS A 68 2.38 17.12 16.22
C HIS A 68 2.14 15.68 15.75
N HIS A 69 2.93 15.19 14.78
CA HIS A 69 2.73 13.89 14.18
C HIS A 69 3.92 12.96 14.42
N VAL A 70 3.61 11.69 14.47
CA VAL A 70 4.59 10.63 14.30
C VAL A 70 4.62 10.24 12.83
N VAL A 71 5.81 10.17 12.25
CA VAL A 71 6.03 9.72 10.87
C VAL A 71 6.58 8.31 10.92
N ILE A 72 5.93 7.41 10.21
CA ILE A 72 6.33 6.02 10.06
C ILE A 72 6.39 5.65 8.58
N PRO A 73 7.11 4.59 8.19
CA PRO A 73 7.03 4.03 6.85
C PRO A 73 5.61 3.57 6.51
N GLY A 74 5.29 3.51 5.22
CA GLY A 74 4.05 2.91 4.77
C GLY A 74 3.95 1.45 5.22
N MET A 75 2.75 1.06 5.64
CA MET A 75 2.50 -0.29 6.15
C MET A 75 2.57 -1.34 5.05
N VAL A 76 2.91 -2.56 5.43
CA VAL A 76 2.97 -3.72 4.54
C VAL A 76 1.86 -4.70 4.91
N ASN A 77 1.05 -5.06 3.94
CA ASN A 77 0.04 -6.11 4.07
C ASN A 77 0.49 -7.36 3.30
N THR A 78 0.79 -8.42 4.02
CA THR A 78 1.29 -9.66 3.44
C THR A 78 0.21 -10.70 3.18
N HIS A 79 -1.06 -10.41 3.52
CA HIS A 79 -2.18 -11.32 3.31
C HIS A 79 -3.45 -10.55 2.96
N HIS A 80 -3.86 -10.61 1.71
CA HIS A 80 -5.09 -10.02 1.21
C HIS A 80 -5.71 -10.89 0.11
N HIS A 81 -7.02 -10.76 -0.05
CA HIS A 81 -7.81 -11.35 -1.13
C HIS A 81 -8.67 -10.24 -1.73
N MET A 82 -8.06 -9.43 -2.62
CA MET A 82 -8.67 -8.19 -3.13
C MET A 82 -9.98 -8.46 -3.89
N SER A 83 -10.04 -9.59 -4.59
CA SER A 83 -11.24 -10.06 -5.29
C SER A 83 -12.45 -10.28 -4.39
N GLN A 84 -12.25 -10.45 -3.08
CA GLN A 84 -13.34 -10.69 -2.12
C GLN A 84 -13.97 -9.42 -1.56
N SER A 85 -13.46 -8.23 -1.90
CA SER A 85 -13.96 -6.96 -1.35
C SER A 85 -15.44 -6.72 -1.62
N LEU A 86 -15.96 -7.15 -2.77
CA LEU A 86 -17.38 -7.05 -3.10
C LEU A 86 -18.27 -8.02 -2.32
N THR A 87 -17.69 -9.04 -1.71
CA THR A 87 -18.44 -10.09 -1.01
C THR A 87 -18.16 -10.13 0.49
N ARG A 88 -17.57 -9.07 1.03
CA ARG A 88 -17.36 -8.93 2.48
C ARG A 88 -18.70 -8.86 3.22
N ALA A 89 -18.72 -9.44 4.42
CA ALA A 89 -19.83 -9.34 5.36
C ALA A 89 -21.17 -9.83 4.80
N ILE A 90 -21.19 -10.84 3.94
CA ILE A 90 -22.42 -11.47 3.48
C ILE A 90 -23.11 -12.16 4.68
N PRO A 91 -24.35 -11.76 5.03
CA PRO A 91 -24.98 -12.17 6.30
C PRO A 91 -25.09 -13.69 6.48
N SER A 92 -25.34 -14.42 5.39
CA SER A 92 -25.53 -15.90 5.46
C SER A 92 -24.28 -16.68 5.84
N VAL A 93 -23.10 -16.07 5.74
CA VAL A 93 -21.81 -16.73 6.01
C VAL A 93 -20.91 -15.95 6.97
N GLN A 94 -21.36 -14.80 7.49
CA GLN A 94 -20.54 -13.90 8.28
C GLN A 94 -19.93 -14.53 9.54
N ASN A 95 -20.64 -15.44 10.17
CA ASN A 95 -20.19 -16.14 11.37
C ASN A 95 -19.88 -17.63 11.12
N ALA A 96 -19.71 -18.02 9.85
CA ALA A 96 -19.43 -19.39 9.49
C ALA A 96 -17.95 -19.74 9.70
N GLU A 97 -17.68 -20.99 10.07
CA GLU A 97 -16.34 -21.56 10.04
C GLU A 97 -15.82 -21.64 8.58
N LEU A 98 -14.50 -21.71 8.39
CA LEU A 98 -13.83 -21.60 7.11
C LEU A 98 -14.48 -22.43 5.99
N PHE A 99 -14.72 -23.72 6.20
CA PHE A 99 -15.29 -24.58 5.14
C PHE A 99 -16.75 -24.25 4.84
N SER A 100 -17.53 -23.89 5.85
CA SER A 100 -18.92 -23.45 5.67
C SER A 100 -18.99 -22.10 4.97
N TRP A 101 -18.08 -21.20 5.29
CA TRP A 101 -17.90 -19.92 4.63
C TRP A 101 -17.55 -20.09 3.15
N LEU A 102 -16.57 -20.93 2.82
CA LEU A 102 -16.21 -21.26 1.44
C LEU A 102 -17.39 -21.87 0.66
N LYS A 103 -18.08 -22.85 1.24
CA LYS A 103 -19.25 -23.46 0.61
C LYS A 103 -20.35 -22.45 0.29
N GLY A 104 -20.53 -21.45 1.14
CA GLY A 104 -21.50 -20.39 0.91
C GLY A 104 -21.07 -19.37 -0.13
N LEU A 105 -19.77 -19.09 -0.25
CA LEU A 105 -19.24 -18.06 -1.16
C LEU A 105 -18.87 -18.58 -2.55
N TYR A 106 -18.42 -19.82 -2.71
CA TYR A 106 -18.06 -20.36 -4.03
C TYR A 106 -19.18 -20.24 -5.07
N PRO A 107 -20.47 -20.51 -4.74
CA PRO A 107 -21.56 -20.31 -5.72
C PRO A 107 -21.69 -18.84 -6.15
N ILE A 108 -21.41 -17.89 -5.26
CA ILE A 108 -21.44 -16.46 -5.55
C ILE A 108 -20.22 -16.10 -6.43
N TRP A 109 -19.05 -16.55 -6.05
CA TRP A 109 -17.81 -16.28 -6.78
C TRP A 109 -17.78 -16.93 -8.17
N ALA A 110 -18.47 -18.04 -8.36
CA ALA A 110 -18.65 -18.64 -9.70
C ALA A 110 -19.34 -17.72 -10.71
N GLY A 111 -20.09 -16.72 -10.22
CA GLY A 111 -20.75 -15.70 -11.06
C GLY A 111 -19.90 -14.47 -11.35
N LEU A 112 -18.74 -14.32 -10.73
CA LEU A 112 -17.88 -13.15 -10.91
C LEU A 112 -17.36 -13.07 -12.36
N GLN A 113 -17.29 -11.83 -12.87
CA GLN A 113 -16.75 -11.49 -14.19
C GLN A 113 -15.45 -10.69 -14.03
N PRO A 114 -14.62 -10.56 -15.08
CA PRO A 114 -13.36 -9.80 -15.01
C PRO A 114 -13.53 -8.35 -14.50
N ASP A 115 -14.54 -7.64 -14.97
CA ASP A 115 -14.84 -6.27 -14.54
C ASP A 115 -15.23 -6.18 -13.05
N MET A 116 -15.85 -7.20 -12.50
CA MET A 116 -16.16 -7.28 -11.07
C MET A 116 -14.89 -7.49 -10.25
N ILE A 117 -13.97 -8.34 -10.70
CA ILE A 117 -12.66 -8.53 -10.06
C ILE A 117 -11.87 -7.23 -10.09
N TYR A 118 -11.82 -6.56 -11.23
CA TYR A 118 -11.17 -5.25 -11.39
C TYR A 118 -11.74 -4.22 -10.38
N ALA A 119 -13.05 -4.06 -10.31
CA ALA A 119 -13.70 -3.13 -9.38
C ALA A 119 -13.43 -3.49 -7.92
N SER A 120 -13.44 -4.80 -7.58
CA SER A 120 -13.14 -5.30 -6.25
C SER A 120 -11.69 -4.97 -5.85
N THR A 121 -10.75 -5.23 -6.75
CA THR A 121 -9.33 -4.96 -6.56
C THR A 121 -9.07 -3.47 -6.38
N GLN A 122 -9.64 -2.61 -7.23
CA GLN A 122 -9.53 -1.15 -7.08
C GLN A 122 -10.05 -0.67 -5.72
N THR A 123 -11.17 -1.21 -5.26
CA THR A 123 -11.75 -0.87 -3.96
C THR A 123 -10.80 -1.25 -2.83
N ALA A 124 -10.28 -2.47 -2.86
CA ALA A 124 -9.31 -2.95 -1.87
C ALA A 124 -8.03 -2.12 -1.84
N MET A 125 -7.48 -1.80 -3.02
CA MET A 125 -6.27 -0.98 -3.14
C MET A 125 -6.50 0.44 -2.60
N ALA A 126 -7.66 1.04 -2.88
CA ALA A 126 -8.01 2.36 -2.36
C ALA A 126 -8.10 2.34 -0.83
N GLU A 127 -8.73 1.33 -0.25
CA GLU A 127 -8.82 1.16 1.21
C GLU A 127 -7.44 0.96 1.85
N LEU A 128 -6.58 0.14 1.24
CA LEU A 128 -5.21 -0.06 1.71
C LEU A 128 -4.43 1.26 1.71
N LEU A 129 -4.47 2.03 0.62
CA LEU A 129 -3.80 3.33 0.54
C LEU A 129 -4.35 4.32 1.58
N LEU A 130 -5.66 4.39 1.75
CA LEU A 130 -6.30 5.25 2.75
C LEU A 130 -5.93 4.85 4.19
N SER A 131 -5.63 3.58 4.43
CA SER A 131 -5.15 3.09 5.74
C SER A 131 -3.64 3.26 5.95
N GLY A 132 -2.91 3.80 4.96
CA GLY A 132 -1.45 3.98 5.00
C GLY A 132 -0.65 2.74 4.59
N CYS A 133 -1.29 1.74 4.02
CA CYS A 133 -0.60 0.58 3.44
C CYS A 133 -0.07 0.93 2.05
N THR A 134 1.23 0.76 1.82
CA THR A 134 1.90 1.10 0.56
C THR A 134 2.47 -0.12 -0.17
N THR A 135 2.45 -1.26 0.48
CA THR A 135 2.92 -2.54 -0.09
C THR A 135 1.95 -3.64 0.29
N SER A 136 1.40 -4.34 -0.69
CA SER A 136 0.48 -5.45 -0.44
C SER A 136 0.77 -6.63 -1.36
N SER A 137 0.59 -7.83 -0.84
CA SER A 137 0.39 -9.03 -1.66
C SER A 137 -1.10 -9.25 -1.88
N ASP A 138 -1.44 -9.95 -2.95
CA ASP A 138 -2.79 -10.45 -3.18
C ASP A 138 -2.76 -11.96 -3.43
N HIS A 139 -3.79 -12.67 -2.98
CA HIS A 139 -3.99 -14.09 -3.22
C HIS A 139 -5.28 -14.30 -4.03
N LEU A 140 -5.21 -14.06 -5.32
CA LEU A 140 -6.26 -14.44 -6.26
C LEU A 140 -6.15 -15.96 -6.50
N TYR A 141 -7.18 -16.71 -6.12
CA TYR A 141 -7.22 -18.17 -6.28
C TYR A 141 -8.50 -18.67 -6.96
N ILE A 142 -9.33 -17.75 -7.47
CA ILE A 142 -10.57 -18.05 -8.18
C ILE A 142 -10.52 -17.43 -9.57
N PHE A 143 -10.79 -18.21 -10.60
CA PHE A 143 -10.68 -17.79 -12.00
C PHE A 143 -11.97 -18.13 -12.80
N PRO A 144 -13.18 -17.69 -12.33
CA PRO A 144 -14.42 -17.97 -13.04
C PRO A 144 -14.52 -17.11 -14.32
N ASN A 145 -15.28 -17.57 -15.29
CA ASN A 145 -15.72 -16.78 -16.46
C ASN A 145 -14.59 -16.05 -17.21
N GLY A 146 -13.42 -16.63 -17.26
CA GLY A 146 -12.28 -16.08 -18.00
C GLY A 146 -11.44 -15.04 -17.21
N VAL A 147 -11.70 -14.87 -15.92
CA VAL A 147 -10.85 -14.05 -15.02
C VAL A 147 -9.39 -14.51 -15.10
N LYS A 148 -8.47 -13.56 -15.09
CA LYS A 148 -7.02 -13.76 -15.11
C LYS A 148 -6.34 -12.97 -14.01
N LEU A 149 -5.04 -13.19 -13.83
CA LEU A 149 -4.23 -12.45 -12.83
C LEU A 149 -4.01 -10.97 -13.17
N ASP A 150 -4.22 -10.60 -14.42
CA ASP A 150 -4.01 -9.25 -14.94
C ASP A 150 -5.32 -8.43 -15.07
N ASP A 151 -6.43 -8.97 -14.58
CA ASP A 151 -7.74 -8.30 -14.55
C ASP A 151 -7.86 -7.25 -13.42
#